data_e61348d63ede93801e336026ec7ce96d
#
_entry.id   e61348d63ede93801e336026ec7ce96d
#
_cell.length_a   1.000
_cell.length_b   1.000
_cell.length_c   1.000
_cell.angle_alpha   90.00
_cell.angle_beta   90.00
_cell.angle_gamma   90.00
#
_symmetry.space_group_name_H-M   'P 1'
#
loop_
_entity.id
_entity.type
_entity.pdbx_description
1 polymer ?
#
loop_
_entity_poly.entity_id
_entity_poly.type
_entity_poly.pdbx_seq_one_letter_code
_entity_poly.pdbx_strand_id
1 'polypeptide(L)'
;MEVVTFRLANYETPLWAVENFSAGRYNTADAGFTQYLSLHPLTPWAELLRNEDRRSSERVALMRYPLWAIRAQIAAEPLELTFDNAGDFGLAPGDLVGDDHAACRAFADVLRSEGTEALTAPSAALPGTTNLVVLEPRVMTAWNQMPLDETDWPGSIASQDGRCPDGLWDHVHYRAASTKHAALDAWERHEAFRFEEPEVPDGPY
;
A
#
# COMPACT_ATOMS: atom_id res chain seq x y z
N MET A 1 12.75 14.55 -0.24
CA MET A 1 11.39 14.72 -0.82
C MET A 1 10.37 14.66 0.30
N GLU A 2 9.28 15.43 0.20
CA GLU A 2 8.13 15.33 1.11
C GLU A 2 6.95 14.76 0.32
N VAL A 3 6.27 13.76 0.89
CA VAL A 3 5.12 13.10 0.25
C VAL A 3 4.04 12.78 1.29
N VAL A 4 2.77 12.98 0.92
CA VAL A 4 1.65 12.55 1.75
C VAL A 4 1.41 11.08 1.53
N THR A 5 1.35 10.33 2.62
CA THR A 5 1.15 8.88 2.63
C THR A 5 0.07 8.49 3.61
N PHE A 6 -0.44 7.28 3.47
CA PHE A 6 -1.54 6.76 4.29
C PHE A 6 -1.19 5.41 4.90
N ARG A 7 -1.67 5.19 6.13
CA ARG A 7 -1.50 3.92 6.84
C ARG A 7 -2.65 3.66 7.81
N LEU A 8 -3.12 2.41 7.90
CA LEU A 8 -3.94 1.96 9.01
C LEU A 8 -3.04 1.56 10.17
N ALA A 9 -3.31 2.06 11.37
CA ALA A 9 -2.58 1.67 12.57
C ALA A 9 -3.43 1.89 13.81
N ASN A 10 -3.49 0.90 14.69
CA ASN A 10 -4.21 0.95 15.97
C ASN A 10 -3.43 1.67 17.08
N TYR A 11 -2.27 2.22 16.77
CA TYR A 11 -1.38 2.85 17.74
C TYR A 11 -1.62 4.35 17.78
N GLU A 12 -1.41 4.97 18.95
CA GLU A 12 -1.34 6.42 19.08
C GLU A 12 -0.26 7.03 18.19
N THR A 13 0.74 6.20 17.80
CA THR A 13 1.81 6.60 16.92
C THR A 13 1.85 5.73 15.67
N PRO A 14 1.31 6.20 14.52
CA PRO A 14 1.26 5.41 13.28
C PRO A 14 2.64 5.07 12.71
N LEU A 15 3.69 5.72 13.20
CA LEU A 15 5.07 5.53 12.77
C LEU A 15 5.87 4.62 13.72
N TRP A 16 5.24 4.09 14.74
CA TRP A 16 5.91 3.12 15.60
C TRP A 16 6.29 1.91 14.74
N ALA A 17 7.55 1.88 14.35
CA ALA A 17 8.09 0.70 13.71
C ALA A 17 8.42 -0.29 14.82
N VAL A 18 7.63 -1.31 14.92
CA VAL A 18 7.99 -2.54 15.59
C VAL A 18 8.89 -3.31 14.63
N GLU A 19 9.91 -4.01 15.13
CA GLU A 19 10.62 -4.99 14.32
C GLU A 19 9.60 -5.86 13.59
N ASN A 20 9.82 -6.05 12.28
CA ASN A 20 8.92 -6.88 11.50
C ASN A 20 9.10 -8.35 11.91
N PHE A 21 8.26 -8.84 12.81
CA PHE A 21 8.25 -10.25 13.21
C PHE A 21 7.71 -11.19 12.13
N SER A 22 7.20 -10.63 11.02
CA SER A 22 6.69 -11.38 9.88
C SER A 22 7.31 -10.89 8.57
N ALA A 23 7.57 -11.84 7.67
CA ALA A 23 8.03 -11.51 6.34
C ALA A 23 6.91 -10.84 5.52
N GLY A 24 7.25 -9.69 4.90
CA GLY A 24 6.42 -8.99 3.93
C GLY A 24 6.88 -9.24 2.49
N ARG A 25 6.39 -8.42 1.56
CA ARG A 25 6.83 -8.47 0.16
C ARG A 25 8.28 -8.01 -0.02
N TYR A 26 8.71 -6.99 0.71
CA TYR A 26 10.04 -6.38 0.60
C TYR A 26 10.87 -6.54 1.87
N ASN A 27 10.55 -7.49 2.74
CA ASN A 27 11.34 -7.82 3.92
C ASN A 27 11.22 -9.28 4.30
N THR A 28 12.31 -9.85 4.80
CA THR A 28 12.30 -11.07 5.61
C THR A 28 12.01 -10.73 7.07
N ALA A 29 11.77 -11.72 7.92
CA ALA A 29 11.49 -11.48 9.34
C ALA A 29 12.70 -10.91 10.11
N ASP A 30 13.89 -11.08 9.58
CA ASP A 30 15.19 -10.66 10.13
C ASP A 30 15.83 -9.48 9.38
N ALA A 31 15.15 -8.93 8.37
CA ALA A 31 15.69 -7.85 7.54
C ALA A 31 15.69 -6.47 8.21
N GLY A 32 15.41 -6.39 9.52
CA GLY A 32 15.30 -5.11 10.22
C GLY A 32 13.96 -4.41 10.00
N PHE A 33 13.96 -3.07 10.04
CA PHE A 33 12.73 -2.30 9.95
C PHE A 33 12.37 -2.00 8.51
N THR A 34 11.16 -2.36 8.11
CA THR A 34 10.57 -1.97 6.85
C THR A 34 9.21 -1.34 7.11
N GLN A 35 9.00 -0.13 6.61
CA GLN A 35 7.72 0.55 6.73
C GLN A 35 6.98 0.52 5.41
N TYR A 36 5.73 0.08 5.47
CA TYR A 36 4.81 0.10 4.33
C TYR A 36 3.85 1.26 4.50
N LEU A 37 3.84 2.16 3.55
CA LEU A 37 2.98 3.32 3.45
C LEU A 37 2.29 3.28 2.09
N SER A 38 1.15 3.93 1.96
CA SER A 38 0.42 3.98 0.69
C SER A 38 0.31 5.40 0.19
N LEU A 39 0.35 5.59 -1.13
CA LEU A 39 0.18 6.91 -1.75
C LEU A 39 -1.30 7.25 -2.01
N HIS A 40 -2.21 6.32 -1.73
CA HIS A 40 -3.65 6.49 -1.87
C HIS A 40 -4.38 6.05 -0.60
N PRO A 41 -5.37 6.80 -0.10
CA PRO A 41 -6.02 6.53 1.19
C PRO A 41 -6.80 5.21 1.24
N LEU A 42 -7.29 4.70 0.11
CA LEU A 42 -7.99 3.42 0.05
C LEU A 42 -7.05 2.20 0.07
N THR A 43 -5.80 2.38 -0.32
CA THR A 43 -4.85 1.27 -0.42
C THR A 43 -4.59 0.56 0.91
N PRO A 44 -4.41 1.25 2.06
CA PRO A 44 -4.24 0.56 3.34
C PRO A 44 -5.44 -0.31 3.73
N TRP A 45 -6.65 0.12 3.39
CA TRP A 45 -7.86 -0.68 3.59
C TRP A 45 -7.88 -1.91 2.69
N ALA A 46 -7.52 -1.77 1.42
CA ALA A 46 -7.42 -2.88 0.50
C ALA A 46 -6.37 -3.92 0.95
N GLU A 47 -5.21 -3.46 1.42
CA GLU A 47 -4.17 -4.35 1.98
C GLU A 47 -4.68 -5.11 3.21
N LEU A 48 -5.43 -4.46 4.10
CA LEU A 48 -6.04 -5.11 5.25
C LEU A 48 -7.07 -6.17 4.80
N LEU A 49 -7.97 -5.81 3.87
CA LEU A 49 -8.97 -6.72 3.33
C LEU A 49 -8.33 -7.94 2.66
N ARG A 50 -7.28 -7.72 1.85
CA ARG A 50 -6.51 -8.76 1.18
C ARG A 50 -5.85 -9.72 2.18
N ASN A 51 -5.22 -9.17 3.23
CA ASN A 51 -4.50 -9.95 4.24
C ASN A 51 -5.42 -10.79 5.12
N GLU A 52 -6.58 -10.25 5.47
CA GLU A 52 -7.55 -10.91 6.31
C GLU A 52 -8.59 -11.74 5.52
N ASP A 53 -8.47 -11.76 4.19
CA ASP A 53 -9.43 -12.41 3.27
C ASP A 53 -10.91 -12.02 3.56
N ARG A 54 -11.12 -10.71 3.72
CA ARG A 54 -12.43 -10.14 4.05
C ARG A 54 -13.23 -9.84 2.77
N ARG A 55 -14.07 -10.78 2.36
CA ARG A 55 -14.85 -10.71 1.11
C ARG A 55 -16.36 -10.51 1.32
N SER A 56 -16.79 -10.17 2.53
CA SER A 56 -18.22 -9.95 2.79
C SER A 56 -18.48 -8.58 3.37
N SER A 57 -19.50 -7.90 2.88
CA SER A 57 -19.95 -6.61 3.38
C SER A 57 -20.25 -6.62 4.88
N GLU A 58 -20.81 -7.70 5.40
CA GLU A 58 -21.12 -7.84 6.84
C GLU A 58 -19.86 -7.81 7.70
N ARG A 59 -18.78 -8.49 7.27
CA ARG A 59 -17.51 -8.51 8.00
C ARG A 59 -16.80 -7.17 7.89
N VAL A 60 -16.82 -6.56 6.71
CA VAL A 60 -16.21 -5.26 6.46
C VAL A 60 -16.90 -4.17 7.27
N ALA A 61 -18.23 -4.17 7.37
CA ALA A 61 -19.00 -3.20 8.15
C ALA A 61 -18.66 -3.18 9.65
N LEU A 62 -18.10 -4.28 10.17
CA LEU A 62 -17.67 -4.38 11.57
C LEU A 62 -16.23 -3.89 11.79
N MET A 63 -15.46 -3.67 10.73
CA MET A 63 -14.07 -3.22 10.86
C MET A 63 -14.00 -1.77 11.31
N ARG A 64 -13.09 -1.50 12.24
CA ARG A 64 -12.79 -0.16 12.75
C ARG A 64 -11.29 -0.03 12.92
N TYR A 65 -10.67 0.78 12.08
CA TYR A 65 -9.24 1.06 12.14
C TYR A 65 -8.97 2.54 11.86
N PRO A 66 -8.16 3.22 12.65
CA PRO A 66 -7.76 4.57 12.34
C PRO A 66 -6.94 4.62 11.05
N LEU A 67 -7.36 5.45 10.10
CA LEU A 67 -6.57 5.81 8.94
C LEU A 67 -5.78 7.08 9.25
N TRP A 68 -4.47 7.01 9.07
CA TRP A 68 -3.55 8.10 9.30
C TRP A 68 -3.04 8.65 7.98
N ALA A 69 -3.13 9.99 7.79
CA ALA A 69 -2.39 10.70 6.76
C ALA A 69 -1.06 11.17 7.37
N ILE A 70 0.04 10.86 6.69
CA ILE A 70 1.40 11.06 7.21
C ILE A 70 2.21 11.82 6.15
N ARG A 71 2.85 12.93 6.55
CA ARG A 71 3.89 13.54 5.74
C ARG A 71 5.20 12.78 5.95
N ALA A 72 5.57 11.97 4.97
CA ALA A 72 6.84 11.30 4.95
C ALA A 72 7.91 12.21 4.36
N GLN A 73 9.02 12.40 5.10
CA GLN A 73 10.23 13.04 4.58
C GLN A 73 11.24 11.95 4.26
N ILE A 74 11.61 11.85 3.00
CA ILE A 74 12.56 10.87 2.48
C ILE A 74 13.78 11.64 2.00
N ALA A 75 14.98 11.24 2.44
CA ALA A 75 16.19 11.97 2.15
C ALA A 75 16.55 11.93 0.66
N ALA A 76 16.40 10.78 0.02
CA ALA A 76 16.60 10.60 -1.40
C ALA A 76 15.27 10.34 -2.14
N GLU A 77 15.26 10.49 -3.44
CA GLU A 77 14.12 10.10 -4.26
C GLU A 77 13.96 8.58 -4.22
N PRO A 78 12.75 8.04 -3.93
CA PRO A 78 12.53 6.62 -3.92
C PRO A 78 12.82 5.98 -5.29
N LEU A 79 13.35 4.77 -5.29
CA LEU A 79 13.42 3.98 -6.50
C LEU A 79 12.00 3.70 -7.00
N GLU A 80 11.68 4.13 -8.20
CA GLU A 80 10.39 3.82 -8.81
C GLU A 80 10.42 2.43 -9.45
N LEU A 81 9.62 1.49 -8.92
CA LEU A 81 9.44 0.14 -9.44
C LEU A 81 8.08 0.02 -10.09
N THR A 82 8.07 -0.29 -11.39
CA THR A 82 6.88 -0.39 -12.24
C THR A 82 6.84 -1.72 -12.99
N PHE A 83 5.73 -2.04 -13.64
CA PHE A 83 5.68 -3.21 -14.53
C PHE A 83 6.64 -3.07 -15.72
N ASP A 84 6.88 -1.84 -16.19
CA ASP A 84 7.74 -1.57 -17.34
C ASP A 84 9.22 -1.82 -17.03
N ASN A 85 9.67 -1.45 -15.83
CA ASN A 85 11.08 -1.54 -15.46
C ASN A 85 11.43 -2.74 -14.56
N ALA A 86 10.46 -3.57 -14.19
CA ALA A 86 10.71 -4.73 -13.33
C ALA A 86 11.83 -5.63 -13.85
N GLY A 87 11.87 -5.83 -15.17
CA GLY A 87 12.89 -6.63 -15.84
C GLY A 87 14.31 -6.11 -15.68
N ASP A 88 14.51 -4.80 -15.56
CA ASP A 88 15.81 -4.16 -15.34
C ASP A 88 16.41 -4.54 -13.97
N PHE A 89 15.55 -4.95 -13.05
CA PHE A 89 15.88 -5.38 -11.68
C PHE A 89 15.83 -6.91 -11.51
N GLY A 90 15.68 -7.67 -12.60
CA GLY A 90 15.60 -9.13 -12.55
C GLY A 90 14.28 -9.68 -12.00
N LEU A 91 13.23 -8.85 -11.96
CA LEU A 91 11.89 -9.20 -11.52
C LEU A 91 10.98 -9.45 -12.73
N ALA A 92 10.07 -10.39 -12.63
CA ALA A 92 8.93 -10.44 -13.55
C ALA A 92 7.87 -9.42 -13.09
N PRO A 93 7.12 -8.77 -14.02
CA PRO A 93 6.03 -7.85 -13.64
C PRO A 93 5.03 -8.46 -12.68
N GLY A 94 4.74 -9.75 -12.81
CA GLY A 94 3.86 -10.49 -11.92
C GLY A 94 4.37 -10.64 -10.48
N ASP A 95 5.69 -10.57 -10.24
CA ASP A 95 6.27 -10.66 -8.90
C ASP A 95 5.85 -9.45 -8.05
N LEU A 96 5.63 -8.29 -8.69
CA LEU A 96 5.27 -7.06 -7.99
C LEU A 96 3.91 -7.14 -7.29
N VAL A 97 2.99 -7.95 -7.81
CA VAL A 97 1.60 -8.03 -7.33
C VAL A 97 1.14 -9.45 -6.98
N GLY A 98 1.95 -10.45 -7.27
CA GLY A 98 1.69 -11.86 -6.97
C GLY A 98 1.68 -12.20 -5.48
N ASP A 99 1.36 -13.45 -5.14
CA ASP A 99 1.34 -13.93 -3.76
C ASP A 99 2.69 -14.50 -3.31
N ASP A 100 3.56 -14.90 -4.24
CA ASP A 100 4.94 -15.25 -3.94
C ASP A 100 5.79 -13.98 -3.84
N HIS A 101 6.46 -13.83 -2.72
CA HIS A 101 7.27 -12.65 -2.42
C HIS A 101 8.78 -12.92 -2.50
N ALA A 102 9.20 -14.11 -2.89
CA ALA A 102 10.62 -14.50 -2.82
C ALA A 102 11.52 -13.59 -3.65
N ALA A 103 11.14 -13.31 -4.90
CA ALA A 103 11.90 -12.44 -5.79
C ALA A 103 11.97 -11.00 -5.26
N CYS A 104 10.84 -10.44 -4.81
CA CYS A 104 10.80 -9.08 -4.26
C CYS A 104 11.63 -8.95 -2.95
N ARG A 105 11.69 -9.99 -2.12
CA ARG A 105 12.54 -10.00 -0.92
C ARG A 105 14.02 -9.98 -1.28
N ALA A 106 14.43 -10.86 -2.19
CA ALA A 106 15.82 -10.90 -2.65
C ALA A 106 16.23 -9.55 -3.27
N PHE A 107 15.37 -8.93 -4.06
CA PHE A 107 15.58 -7.60 -4.60
C PHE A 107 15.73 -6.54 -3.50
N ALA A 108 14.84 -6.53 -2.51
CA ALA A 108 14.90 -5.58 -1.40
C ALA A 108 16.18 -5.74 -0.55
N ASP A 109 16.71 -6.96 -0.41
CA ASP A 109 17.99 -7.19 0.28
C ASP A 109 19.17 -6.59 -0.50
N VAL A 110 19.15 -6.66 -1.84
CA VAL A 110 20.13 -5.97 -2.68
C VAL A 110 20.05 -4.46 -2.47
N LEU A 111 18.84 -3.88 -2.54
CA LEU A 111 18.64 -2.44 -2.34
C LEU A 111 19.16 -1.96 -0.98
N ARG A 112 18.91 -2.73 0.09
CA ARG A 112 19.47 -2.41 1.43
C ARG A 112 20.98 -2.44 1.44
N SER A 113 21.59 -3.42 0.78
CA SER A 113 23.06 -3.53 0.70
C SER A 113 23.70 -2.37 -0.08
N GLU A 114 22.95 -1.77 -1.00
CA GLU A 114 23.34 -0.60 -1.79
C GLU A 114 23.01 0.74 -1.09
N GLY A 115 22.33 0.69 0.07
CA GLY A 115 21.95 1.87 0.84
C GLY A 115 20.74 2.61 0.28
N THR A 116 19.89 1.97 -0.51
CA THR A 116 18.62 2.54 -0.97
C THR A 116 17.66 2.70 0.19
N GLU A 117 17.17 3.92 0.44
CA GLU A 117 16.32 4.23 1.58
C GLU A 117 14.85 3.87 1.36
N ALA A 118 14.36 3.99 0.14
CA ALA A 118 12.95 3.74 -0.17
C ALA A 118 12.73 3.32 -1.62
N LEU A 119 11.61 2.66 -1.86
CA LEU A 119 11.10 2.39 -3.20
C LEU A 119 9.58 2.65 -3.25
N THR A 120 9.09 2.98 -4.44
CA THR A 120 7.65 2.92 -4.76
C THR A 120 7.37 1.70 -5.60
N ALA A 121 6.21 1.07 -5.39
CA ALA A 121 5.81 -0.12 -6.15
C ALA A 121 4.29 -0.21 -6.30
N PRO A 122 3.78 -0.88 -7.36
CA PRO A 122 2.35 -1.14 -7.50
C PRO A 122 1.76 -1.85 -6.27
N SER A 123 0.58 -1.42 -5.84
CA SER A 123 -0.14 -2.15 -4.79
C SER A 123 -0.64 -3.49 -5.32
N ALA A 124 -0.36 -4.56 -4.59
CA ALA A 124 -0.91 -5.87 -4.90
C ALA A 124 -2.37 -6.03 -4.48
N ALA A 125 -2.85 -5.16 -3.60
CA ALA A 125 -4.20 -5.22 -3.06
C ALA A 125 -5.20 -4.38 -3.83
N LEU A 126 -4.79 -3.18 -4.26
CA LEU A 126 -5.65 -2.24 -4.98
C LEU A 126 -5.02 -1.87 -6.32
N PRO A 127 -5.45 -2.54 -7.40
CA PRO A 127 -4.90 -2.29 -8.74
C PRO A 127 -4.96 -0.81 -9.11
N GLY A 128 -3.90 -0.28 -9.72
CA GLY A 128 -3.81 1.12 -10.16
C GLY A 128 -3.36 2.09 -9.08
N THR A 129 -3.07 1.63 -7.86
CA THR A 129 -2.48 2.44 -6.79
C THR A 129 -1.05 2.01 -6.48
N THR A 130 -0.34 2.84 -5.72
CA THR A 130 1.09 2.69 -5.44
C THR A 130 1.35 2.70 -3.94
N ASN A 131 2.26 1.85 -3.49
CA ASN A 131 2.80 1.83 -2.15
C ASN A 131 4.19 2.48 -2.12
N LEU A 132 4.51 3.15 -1.02
CA LEU A 132 5.85 3.57 -0.66
C LEU A 132 6.37 2.60 0.40
N VAL A 133 7.51 1.99 0.11
CA VAL A 133 8.20 1.09 1.03
C VAL A 133 9.48 1.75 1.49
N VAL A 134 9.57 2.05 2.78
CA VAL A 134 10.77 2.61 3.39
C VAL A 134 11.62 1.46 3.93
N LEU A 135 12.84 1.36 3.41
CA LEU A 135 13.86 0.43 3.82
C LEU A 135 14.71 1.06 4.95
N GLU A 136 15.73 0.39 5.44
CA GLU A 136 16.68 0.97 6.40
C GLU A 136 17.68 1.95 5.74
N PRO A 137 18.24 2.93 6.48
CA PRO A 137 17.89 3.30 7.85
C PRO A 137 16.52 3.96 7.96
N ARG A 138 15.89 3.90 9.13
CA ARG A 138 14.62 4.58 9.36
C ARG A 138 14.72 6.02 8.95
N VAL A 139 13.91 6.41 8.02
CA VAL A 139 13.66 7.81 7.77
C VAL A 139 12.87 8.33 8.97
N MET A 140 13.48 9.25 9.72
CA MET A 140 12.78 9.99 10.77
C MET A 140 11.73 10.84 10.06
N THR A 141 10.51 10.35 9.98
CA THR A 141 9.40 11.12 9.45
C THR A 141 9.03 12.18 10.46
N ALA A 142 9.02 13.44 10.03
CA ALA A 142 8.46 14.48 10.85
C ALA A 142 6.97 14.18 11.05
N TRP A 143 6.56 14.12 12.31
CA TRP A 143 5.20 13.90 12.71
C TRP A 143 4.33 15.10 12.33
N ASN A 144 3.51 14.96 11.33
CA ASN A 144 2.38 15.83 11.13
C ASN A 144 1.19 14.93 10.76
N GLN A 145 0.36 14.64 11.74
CA GLN A 145 -0.97 14.16 11.49
C GLN A 145 -1.69 15.28 10.75
N MET A 146 -2.06 15.03 9.51
CA MET A 146 -2.96 15.92 8.78
C MET A 146 -4.38 15.47 9.10
N PRO A 147 -5.25 16.36 9.58
CA PRO A 147 -6.68 16.12 9.54
C PRO A 147 -7.08 15.75 8.10
N LEU A 148 -7.88 14.71 7.94
CA LEU A 148 -8.27 14.22 6.63
C LEU A 148 -9.14 15.21 5.86
N ASP A 149 -9.82 16.13 6.59
CA ASP A 149 -10.58 17.23 6.05
C ASP A 149 -9.73 18.39 5.49
N GLU A 150 -8.43 18.43 5.81
CA GLU A 150 -7.47 19.37 5.23
C GLU A 150 -6.76 18.83 3.98
N THR A 151 -7.06 17.61 3.58
CA THR A 151 -6.55 17.02 2.34
C THR A 151 -7.55 17.31 1.22
N ASP A 152 -7.07 17.52 -0.01
CA ASP A 152 -7.92 17.65 -1.21
C ASP A 152 -8.62 16.33 -1.60
N TRP A 153 -8.59 15.35 -0.72
CA TRP A 153 -9.25 14.07 -0.90
C TRP A 153 -10.72 14.18 -0.52
N PRO A 154 -11.64 13.65 -1.34
CA PRO A 154 -13.06 13.60 -0.99
C PRO A 154 -13.24 12.99 0.42
N GLY A 155 -13.97 13.65 1.30
CA GLY A 155 -14.16 13.21 2.69
C GLY A 155 -14.79 11.82 2.83
N SER A 156 -15.42 11.33 1.76
CA SER A 156 -15.94 9.98 1.61
C SER A 156 -14.85 8.88 1.59
N ILE A 157 -13.65 9.21 1.16
CA ILE A 157 -12.53 8.26 1.07
C ILE A 157 -11.89 8.08 2.44
N ALA A 158 -11.84 9.14 3.21
CA ALA A 158 -11.32 9.14 4.54
C ALA A 158 -12.46 8.79 5.49
N SER A 159 -12.68 7.53 5.74
CA SER A 159 -13.63 7.09 6.74
C SER A 159 -13.31 7.74 8.08
N GLN A 160 -13.97 8.83 8.39
CA GLN A 160 -13.77 9.60 9.60
C GLN A 160 -14.01 8.78 10.88
N ASP A 161 -14.85 7.75 10.78
CA ASP A 161 -15.18 6.84 11.89
C ASP A 161 -14.33 5.57 11.92
N GLY A 162 -13.23 5.52 11.19
CA GLY A 162 -12.39 4.32 11.08
C GLY A 162 -13.07 3.15 10.37
N ARG A 163 -14.10 3.39 9.58
CA ARG A 163 -14.80 2.38 8.78
C ARG A 163 -14.12 2.17 7.45
N CYS A 164 -14.15 0.94 6.96
CA CYS A 164 -13.77 0.67 5.58
C CYS A 164 -14.80 1.32 4.64
N PRO A 165 -14.36 2.04 3.61
CA PRO A 165 -15.26 2.61 2.62
C PRO A 165 -16.14 1.57 1.93
N ASP A 166 -17.41 1.90 1.73
CA ASP A 166 -18.37 1.03 1.09
C ASP A 166 -17.95 0.70 -0.35
N GLY A 167 -18.20 -0.52 -0.78
CA GLY A 167 -17.87 -1.01 -2.13
C GLY A 167 -16.39 -1.30 -2.38
N LEU A 168 -15.46 -0.90 -1.50
CA LEU A 168 -14.03 -1.11 -1.73
C LEU A 168 -13.65 -2.58 -1.88
N TRP A 169 -14.34 -3.49 -1.17
CA TRP A 169 -14.04 -4.93 -1.23
C TRP A 169 -14.20 -5.53 -2.63
N ASP A 170 -15.00 -4.95 -3.49
CA ASP A 170 -15.21 -5.40 -4.88
C ASP A 170 -14.02 -5.05 -5.79
N HIS A 171 -13.20 -4.07 -5.38
CA HIS A 171 -12.02 -3.61 -6.11
C HIS A 171 -10.72 -4.27 -5.63
N VAL A 172 -10.76 -5.02 -4.52
CA VAL A 172 -9.59 -5.65 -3.93
C VAL A 172 -9.17 -6.88 -4.72
N HIS A 173 -7.90 -6.93 -5.10
CA HIS A 173 -7.29 -8.15 -5.61
C HIS A 173 -6.88 -9.05 -4.45
N TYR A 174 -7.71 -10.05 -4.14
CA TYR A 174 -7.51 -10.97 -3.04
C TYR A 174 -6.40 -11.99 -3.32
N ARG A 175 -5.82 -12.55 -2.25
CA ARG A 175 -4.88 -13.67 -2.35
C ARG A 175 -5.55 -14.88 -2.96
N ALA A 176 -4.78 -15.65 -3.71
CA ALA A 176 -5.27 -16.85 -4.41
C ALA A 176 -6.52 -16.58 -5.28
N ALA A 177 -6.72 -15.33 -5.73
CA ALA A 177 -7.78 -15.02 -6.67
C ALA A 177 -7.58 -15.80 -7.98
N SER A 178 -8.68 -16.29 -8.54
CA SER A 178 -8.66 -16.95 -9.86
C SER A 178 -8.49 -15.96 -11.01
N THR A 179 -8.72 -14.68 -10.75
CA THR A 179 -8.55 -13.60 -11.72
C THR A 179 -7.16 -13.00 -11.61
N LYS A 180 -6.61 -12.55 -12.73
CA LYS A 180 -5.36 -11.82 -12.76
C LYS A 180 -5.52 -10.45 -12.11
N HIS A 181 -4.45 -9.90 -11.57
CA HIS A 181 -4.41 -8.53 -11.07
C HIS A 181 -4.73 -7.54 -12.20
N ALA A 182 -5.78 -6.73 -12.05
CA ALA A 182 -6.36 -5.97 -13.15
C ALA A 182 -5.38 -4.99 -13.83
N ALA A 183 -4.53 -4.31 -13.05
CA ALA A 183 -3.53 -3.41 -13.62
C ALA A 183 -2.41 -4.17 -14.35
N LEU A 184 -2.02 -5.37 -13.89
CA LEU A 184 -1.06 -6.21 -14.60
C LEU A 184 -1.65 -6.75 -15.90
N ASP A 185 -2.91 -7.18 -15.88
CA ASP A 185 -3.62 -7.68 -17.06
C ASP A 185 -3.77 -6.60 -18.14
N ALA A 186 -4.11 -5.37 -17.74
CA ALA A 186 -4.16 -4.23 -18.65
C ALA A 186 -2.78 -3.90 -19.24
N TRP A 187 -1.73 -3.89 -18.40
CA TRP A 187 -0.36 -3.66 -18.86
C TRP A 187 0.09 -4.68 -19.89
N GLU A 188 -0.17 -5.97 -19.70
CA GLU A 188 0.16 -7.02 -20.68
C GLU A 188 -0.59 -6.86 -22.00
N ARG A 189 -1.77 -6.26 -21.96
CA ARG A 189 -2.55 -5.93 -23.18
C ARG A 189 -2.17 -4.58 -23.79
N HIS A 190 -1.18 -3.89 -23.21
CA HIS A 190 -0.78 -2.52 -23.57
C HIS A 190 -1.93 -1.50 -23.44
N GLU A 191 -2.80 -1.69 -22.46
CA GLU A 191 -3.91 -0.82 -22.15
C GLU A 191 -3.59 0.03 -20.91
N ALA A 192 -4.06 1.29 -20.89
CA ALA A 192 -3.96 2.11 -19.70
C ALA A 192 -4.94 1.59 -18.63
N PHE A 193 -4.45 1.50 -17.38
CA PHE A 193 -5.28 1.18 -16.25
C PHE A 193 -5.29 2.35 -15.26
N ARG A 194 -6.48 2.73 -14.81
CA ARG A 194 -6.66 3.68 -13.71
C ARG A 194 -7.60 3.07 -12.70
N PHE A 195 -7.29 3.25 -11.44
CA PHE A 195 -8.21 2.93 -10.36
C PHE A 195 -9.37 3.94 -10.40
N GLU A 196 -10.59 3.42 -10.46
CA GLU A 196 -11.81 4.21 -10.32
C GLU A 196 -12.30 4.03 -8.89
N GLU A 197 -12.47 5.14 -8.18
CA GLU A 197 -12.95 5.09 -6.80
C GLU A 197 -14.41 4.61 -6.79
N PRO A 198 -14.78 3.78 -5.78
CA PRO A 198 -16.17 3.41 -5.60
C PRO A 198 -17.07 4.65 -5.50
N GLU A 199 -18.18 4.64 -6.19
CA GLU A 199 -19.20 5.67 -6.01
C GLU A 199 -19.71 5.63 -4.56
N VAL A 200 -19.67 6.77 -3.90
CA VAL A 200 -20.28 6.91 -2.57
C VAL A 200 -21.78 7.03 -2.78
N PRO A 201 -22.59 6.14 -2.18
CA PRO A 201 -24.02 6.29 -2.27
C PRO A 201 -24.46 7.65 -1.70
N ASP A 202 -25.21 8.41 -2.47
CA ASP A 202 -25.89 9.62 -1.98
C ASP A 202 -26.86 9.23 -0.85
N GLY A 203 -26.40 9.33 0.37
CA GLY A 203 -27.21 9.02 1.56
C GLY A 203 -26.84 9.87 2.74
N PRO A 204 -27.79 10.20 3.62
CA PRO A 204 -27.46 10.87 4.86
C PRO A 204 -26.61 9.92 5.74
N TYR A 205 -25.41 10.39 6.11
CA TYR A 205 -24.56 9.75 7.12
C TYR A 205 -25.15 9.91 8.51
#